data_2954f55d76b5040b0ff8154cb9ea9019
#
_entry.id   2954f55d76b5040b0ff8154cb9ea9019
#
_cell.length_a   1.000
_cell.length_b   1.000
_cell.length_c   1.000
_cell.angle_alpha   90.00
_cell.angle_beta   90.00
_cell.angle_gamma   90.00
#
_symmetry.space_group_name_H-M   'P 1'
#
loop_
_entity.id
_entity.type
_entity.pdbx_description
1 polymer ?
#
loop_
_entity_poly.entity_id
_entity_poly.type
_entity_poly.pdbx_seq_one_letter_code
_entity_poly.pdbx_strand_id
1 'polypeptide(L)'
;PSFTGGDFFVFSKILLIKNMKKIFIYILFSFFISNTSFAKKSGCTDGDCNNGFGTWTYTDKTTYVGQWENGSKKGKGTETWPNGYIYEGEFSDSKWHGKGTLKFPDGSTYIGGWKNNKMHGVGVFTWSDGKLKKGSWNEGDYTE
;
A
#
# COMPACT_ATOMS: atom_id res chain seq x y z
N PRO A 1 -53.97 -9.33 51.33
CA PRO A 1 -54.02 -8.73 50.03
C PRO A 1 -53.45 -9.72 48.98
N SER A 2 -54.38 -10.28 48.21
CA SER A 2 -54.07 -11.25 47.16
C SER A 2 -53.56 -10.52 45.94
N PHE A 3 -52.31 -10.77 45.54
CA PHE A 3 -51.77 -10.34 44.27
C PHE A 3 -52.46 -11.16 43.18
N THR A 4 -53.16 -10.50 42.29
CA THR A 4 -53.82 -11.12 41.15
C THR A 4 -52.78 -11.31 40.05
N GLY A 5 -52.83 -12.50 39.38
CA GLY A 5 -51.82 -12.94 38.41
C GLY A 5 -51.58 -12.04 37.14
N GLY A 6 -52.21 -10.84 37.08
CA GLY A 6 -52.08 -9.91 35.99
C GLY A 6 -50.82 -9.07 36.03
N ASP A 7 -50.32 -8.76 37.23
CA ASP A 7 -49.18 -7.84 37.39
C ASP A 7 -47.84 -8.48 37.04
N PHE A 8 -47.75 -9.80 37.19
CA PHE A 8 -46.52 -10.54 36.85
C PHE A 8 -46.26 -10.62 35.35
N PHE A 9 -47.31 -10.70 34.54
CA PHE A 9 -47.22 -10.73 33.08
C PHE A 9 -46.88 -9.37 32.47
N VAL A 10 -47.32 -8.27 33.08
CA VAL A 10 -47.03 -6.93 32.60
C VAL A 10 -45.58 -6.55 32.89
N PHE A 11 -45.04 -6.87 34.07
CA PHE A 11 -43.63 -6.65 34.41
C PHE A 11 -42.69 -7.46 33.56
N SER A 12 -43.03 -8.72 33.25
CA SER A 12 -42.22 -9.56 32.35
C SER A 12 -42.14 -8.99 30.92
N LYS A 13 -43.26 -8.53 30.35
CA LYS A 13 -43.30 -7.91 29.02
C LYS A 13 -42.52 -6.60 28.95
N ILE A 14 -42.59 -5.75 29.96
CA ILE A 14 -41.86 -4.48 30.01
C ILE A 14 -40.33 -4.72 30.09
N LEU A 15 -39.92 -5.73 30.86
CA LEU A 15 -38.50 -6.09 30.98
C LEU A 15 -37.97 -6.70 29.68
N LEU A 16 -38.76 -7.52 28.98
CA LEU A 16 -38.39 -8.07 27.66
C LEU A 16 -38.24 -6.99 26.61
N ILE A 17 -39.15 -6.01 26.55
CA ILE A 17 -39.12 -4.89 25.60
C ILE A 17 -37.91 -3.97 25.86
N LYS A 18 -37.56 -3.72 27.13
CA LYS A 18 -36.36 -2.95 27.49
C LYS A 18 -35.06 -3.64 27.05
N ASN A 19 -35.00 -4.96 27.21
CA ASN A 19 -33.85 -5.74 26.78
C ASN A 19 -33.75 -5.86 25.25
N MET A 20 -34.87 -6.00 24.55
CA MET A 20 -34.90 -5.97 23.07
C MET A 20 -34.44 -4.64 22.50
N LYS A 21 -34.82 -3.50 23.09
CA LYS A 21 -34.33 -2.17 22.65
C LYS A 21 -32.83 -2.03 22.86
N LYS A 22 -32.28 -2.54 23.97
CA LYS A 22 -30.82 -2.55 24.18
C LYS A 22 -30.10 -3.46 23.16
N ILE A 23 -30.60 -4.63 22.87
CA ILE A 23 -30.04 -5.56 21.89
C ILE A 23 -30.11 -4.94 20.48
N PHE A 24 -31.23 -4.25 20.12
CA PHE A 24 -31.36 -3.57 18.83
C PHE A 24 -30.38 -2.41 18.69
N ILE A 25 -30.11 -1.66 19.76
CA ILE A 25 -29.12 -0.59 19.77
C ILE A 25 -27.68 -1.17 19.59
N TYR A 26 -27.37 -2.30 20.24
CA TYR A 26 -26.09 -2.98 20.08
C TYR A 26 -25.90 -3.55 18.65
N ILE A 27 -26.95 -4.11 18.06
CA ILE A 27 -26.92 -4.63 16.68
C ILE A 27 -26.77 -3.49 15.68
N LEU A 28 -27.47 -2.36 15.85
CA LEU A 28 -27.30 -1.17 15.00
C LEU A 28 -25.91 -0.54 15.17
N PHE A 29 -25.36 -0.53 16.38
CA PHE A 29 -24.02 -0.01 16.62
C PHE A 29 -22.92 -0.92 16.05
N SER A 30 -23.11 -2.26 16.09
CA SER A 30 -22.18 -3.19 15.45
C SER A 30 -22.26 -3.16 13.92
N PHE A 31 -23.41 -2.86 13.33
CA PHE A 31 -23.57 -2.69 11.88
C PHE A 31 -22.95 -1.37 11.37
N PHE A 32 -22.90 -0.32 12.23
CA PHE A 32 -22.27 0.95 11.86
C PHE A 32 -20.73 0.90 11.90
N ILE A 33 -20.12 -0.05 12.63
CA ILE A 33 -18.66 -0.21 12.72
C ILE A 33 -18.10 -1.01 11.54
N SER A 34 -18.94 -1.78 10.81
CA SER A 34 -18.48 -2.68 9.73
C SER A 34 -18.40 -2.06 8.35
N ASN A 35 -18.71 -0.78 8.18
CA ASN A 35 -18.68 -0.10 6.87
C ASN A 35 -17.75 1.13 6.83
N THR A 36 -16.77 1.23 7.72
CA THR A 36 -15.64 2.07 7.41
C THR A 36 -14.77 1.31 6.40
N SER A 37 -15.11 1.44 5.13
CA SER A 37 -14.13 1.29 4.07
C SER A 37 -12.98 2.23 4.45
N PHE A 38 -11.92 1.68 5.04
CA PHE A 38 -10.66 2.38 5.20
C PHE A 38 -10.14 2.62 3.79
N ALA A 39 -10.58 3.73 3.18
CA ALA A 39 -9.88 4.30 2.06
C ALA A 39 -8.44 4.45 2.55
N LYS A 40 -7.52 3.64 2.00
CA LYS A 40 -6.10 3.63 2.39
C LYS A 40 -5.58 5.04 2.18
N LYS A 41 -5.44 5.78 3.29
CA LYS A 41 -5.03 7.18 3.29
C LYS A 41 -3.62 7.26 2.71
N SER A 42 -3.38 8.16 1.77
CA SER A 42 -2.02 8.48 1.33
C SER A 42 -1.16 8.88 2.53
N GLY A 43 0.04 8.35 2.61
CA GLY A 43 0.99 8.66 3.66
C GLY A 43 1.84 7.47 4.08
N CYS A 44 2.59 7.66 5.14
CA CYS A 44 3.34 6.60 5.80
C CYS A 44 2.34 5.63 6.44
N THR A 45 2.39 4.36 6.02
CA THR A 45 1.45 3.32 6.46
C THR A 45 2.10 2.31 7.37
N ASP A 46 3.44 2.30 7.43
CA ASP A 46 4.22 1.45 8.32
C ASP A 46 5.65 1.97 8.43
N GLY A 47 6.30 1.78 9.59
CA GLY A 47 7.69 2.15 9.85
C GLY A 47 7.95 3.65 9.96
N ASP A 48 9.19 4.07 9.65
CA ASP A 48 9.66 5.46 9.70
C ASP A 48 9.95 5.97 8.27
N CYS A 49 9.00 6.71 7.72
CA CYS A 49 9.13 7.33 6.40
C CYS A 49 9.83 8.70 6.44
N ASN A 50 10.54 9.01 7.50
CA ASN A 50 11.36 10.22 7.61
C ASN A 50 12.84 9.90 7.70
N ASN A 51 13.25 9.06 8.67
CA ASN A 51 14.65 8.68 8.89
C ASN A 51 14.75 7.21 9.32
N GLY A 52 14.49 6.27 8.40
CA GLY A 52 14.50 4.86 8.72
C GLY A 52 14.03 3.98 7.58
N PHE A 53 13.42 2.86 7.92
CA PHE A 53 12.78 1.97 6.96
C PHE A 53 11.26 2.09 7.12
N GLY A 54 10.55 2.34 6.02
CA GLY A 54 9.11 2.55 6.08
C GLY A 54 8.39 2.28 4.77
N THR A 55 7.06 2.19 4.87
CA THR A 55 6.14 1.98 3.75
C THR A 55 5.29 3.23 3.55
N TRP A 56 5.38 3.82 2.37
CA TRP A 56 4.52 4.92 1.94
C TRP A 56 3.52 4.46 0.89
N THR A 57 2.27 4.85 1.06
CA THR A 57 1.23 4.62 0.04
C THR A 57 0.77 5.97 -0.50
N TYR A 58 0.81 6.11 -1.82
CA TYR A 58 0.35 7.29 -2.55
C TYR A 58 -1.16 7.24 -2.82
N THR A 59 -1.74 8.37 -3.20
CA THR A 59 -3.18 8.48 -3.51
C THR A 59 -3.60 7.62 -4.69
N ASP A 60 -2.72 7.44 -5.68
CA ASP A 60 -2.89 6.56 -6.84
C ASP A 60 -2.70 5.08 -6.53
N LYS A 61 -2.46 4.73 -5.24
CA LYS A 61 -2.14 3.40 -4.73
C LYS A 61 -0.74 2.87 -5.09
N THR A 62 0.11 3.68 -5.67
CA THR A 62 1.54 3.38 -5.74
C THR A 62 2.07 3.18 -4.32
N THR A 63 2.96 2.22 -4.12
CA THR A 63 3.60 1.97 -2.83
C THR A 63 5.12 2.04 -2.96
N TYR A 64 5.76 2.60 -1.94
CA TYR A 64 7.20 2.50 -1.76
C TYR A 64 7.49 1.83 -0.42
N VAL A 65 8.38 0.86 -0.44
CA VAL A 65 8.90 0.16 0.75
C VAL A 65 10.42 0.26 0.71
N GLY A 66 11.02 0.90 1.69
CA GLY A 66 12.47 1.09 1.68
C GLY A 66 12.99 2.10 2.69
N GLN A 67 14.23 2.51 2.46
CA GLN A 67 14.95 3.44 3.30
C GLN A 67 14.54 4.89 3.03
N TRP A 68 14.52 5.69 4.09
CA TRP A 68 14.18 7.11 4.09
C TRP A 68 15.25 7.92 4.80
N GLU A 69 15.53 9.09 4.30
CA GLU A 69 16.40 10.08 4.90
C GLU A 69 15.78 11.48 4.70
N ASN A 70 15.49 12.18 5.79
CA ASN A 70 14.85 13.51 5.79
C ASN A 70 13.59 13.57 4.90
N GLY A 71 12.72 12.53 4.98
CA GLY A 71 11.49 12.43 4.20
C GLY A 71 11.67 12.12 2.72
N SER A 72 12.90 11.85 2.27
CA SER A 72 13.22 11.46 0.89
C SER A 72 13.55 9.97 0.81
N LYS A 73 13.15 9.31 -0.29
CA LYS A 73 13.57 7.93 -0.57
C LYS A 73 15.09 7.91 -0.76
N LYS A 74 15.77 7.03 -0.02
CA LYS A 74 17.23 6.92 -0.01
C LYS A 74 17.64 5.45 0.08
N GLY A 75 18.85 5.11 -0.42
CA GLY A 75 19.36 3.74 -0.32
C GLY A 75 18.48 2.74 -1.06
N LYS A 76 18.30 1.54 -0.50
CA LYS A 76 17.54 0.45 -1.16
C LYS A 76 16.05 0.53 -0.88
N GLY A 77 15.25 0.25 -1.90
CA GLY A 77 13.80 0.20 -1.79
C GLY A 77 13.12 -0.43 -2.99
N THR A 78 11.82 -0.67 -2.83
CA THR A 78 10.94 -1.19 -3.88
C THR A 78 9.77 -0.23 -4.07
N GLU A 79 9.53 0.17 -5.30
CA GLU A 79 8.39 0.98 -5.69
C GLU A 79 7.49 0.17 -6.62
N THR A 80 6.19 0.08 -6.29
CA THR A 80 5.21 -0.74 -7.02
C THR A 80 4.04 0.13 -7.44
N TRP A 81 3.70 0.10 -8.73
CA TRP A 81 2.59 0.84 -9.32
C TRP A 81 1.39 -0.06 -9.59
N PRO A 82 0.15 0.45 -9.46
CA PRO A 82 -1.06 -0.32 -9.75
C PRO A 82 -1.16 -0.83 -11.19
N ASN A 83 -0.49 -0.18 -12.14
CA ASN A 83 -0.42 -0.58 -13.53
C ASN A 83 0.58 -1.71 -13.81
N GLY A 84 1.21 -2.28 -12.75
CA GLY A 84 2.09 -3.45 -12.85
C GLY A 84 3.58 -3.17 -13.00
N TYR A 85 4.01 -1.91 -13.04
CA TYR A 85 5.45 -1.60 -12.94
C TYR A 85 5.96 -1.87 -11.53
N ILE A 86 7.17 -2.43 -11.43
CA ILE A 86 7.88 -2.64 -10.17
C ILE A 86 9.34 -2.23 -10.36
N TYR A 87 9.81 -1.27 -9.59
CA TYR A 87 11.22 -0.95 -9.49
C TYR A 87 11.77 -1.45 -8.14
N GLU A 88 12.88 -2.17 -8.20
CA GLU A 88 13.64 -2.61 -7.04
C GLU A 88 15.09 -2.20 -7.20
N GLY A 89 15.60 -1.32 -6.33
CA GLY A 89 16.95 -0.79 -6.50
C GLY A 89 17.30 0.31 -5.53
N GLU A 90 18.31 1.08 -5.94
CA GLU A 90 18.82 2.20 -5.17
C GLU A 90 18.06 3.49 -5.50
N PHE A 91 17.91 4.33 -4.48
CA PHE A 91 17.29 5.64 -4.54
C PHE A 91 18.26 6.71 -4.03
N SER A 92 18.23 7.88 -4.63
CA SER A 92 18.85 9.10 -4.12
C SER A 92 17.89 10.26 -4.36
N ASP A 93 17.59 11.02 -3.30
CA ASP A 93 16.69 12.17 -3.34
C ASP A 93 15.35 11.85 -4.03
N SER A 94 14.73 10.71 -3.63
CA SER A 94 13.47 10.18 -4.15
C SER A 94 13.49 9.80 -5.64
N LYS A 95 14.67 9.67 -6.26
CA LYS A 95 14.86 9.26 -7.66
C LYS A 95 15.56 7.92 -7.72
N TRP A 96 15.25 7.11 -8.71
CA TRP A 96 16.01 5.91 -9.04
C TRP A 96 17.45 6.30 -9.37
N HIS A 97 18.37 5.60 -8.74
CA HIS A 97 19.79 5.86 -8.85
C HIS A 97 20.60 4.57 -8.70
N GLY A 98 21.91 4.60 -8.98
CA GLY A 98 22.77 3.46 -8.73
C GLY A 98 22.40 2.22 -9.52
N LYS A 99 22.21 1.07 -8.85
CA LYS A 99 21.81 -0.20 -9.46
C LYS A 99 20.36 -0.51 -9.14
N GLY A 100 19.65 -1.04 -10.15
CA GLY A 100 18.25 -1.43 -9.95
C GLY A 100 17.70 -2.30 -11.07
N THR A 101 16.54 -2.89 -10.79
CA THR A 101 15.73 -3.69 -11.70
C THR A 101 14.38 -3.03 -11.88
N LEU A 102 13.97 -2.79 -13.11
CA LEU A 102 12.61 -2.41 -13.46
C LEU A 102 11.93 -3.59 -14.15
N LYS A 103 10.78 -4.00 -13.60
CA LYS A 103 9.87 -4.95 -14.24
C LYS A 103 8.73 -4.18 -14.88
N PHE A 104 8.45 -4.49 -16.13
CA PHE A 104 7.37 -3.92 -16.93
C PHE A 104 6.12 -4.80 -16.83
N PRO A 105 4.91 -4.23 -17.04
CA PRO A 105 3.66 -4.99 -16.98
C PRO A 105 3.56 -6.13 -18.01
N ASP A 106 4.26 -6.00 -19.14
CA ASP A 106 4.32 -7.00 -20.20
C ASP A 106 5.29 -8.16 -19.91
N GLY A 107 5.96 -8.15 -18.74
CA GLY A 107 6.97 -9.12 -18.34
C GLY A 107 8.40 -8.79 -18.78
N SER A 108 8.60 -7.73 -19.56
CA SER A 108 9.94 -7.23 -19.87
C SER A 108 10.67 -6.75 -18.61
N THR A 109 11.99 -6.75 -18.62
CA THR A 109 12.80 -6.29 -17.50
C THR A 109 14.00 -5.47 -17.96
N TYR A 110 14.40 -4.49 -17.16
CA TYR A 110 15.71 -3.86 -17.26
C TYR A 110 16.47 -4.07 -15.96
N ILE A 111 17.70 -4.53 -16.05
CA ILE A 111 18.61 -4.71 -14.92
C ILE A 111 19.90 -3.93 -15.25
N GLY A 112 20.20 -2.89 -14.48
CA GLY A 112 21.35 -2.07 -14.80
C GLY A 112 21.53 -0.84 -13.95
N GLY A 113 22.26 0.14 -14.51
CA GLY A 113 22.50 1.43 -13.90
C GLY A 113 21.32 2.38 -14.09
N TRP A 114 21.13 3.25 -13.12
CA TRP A 114 20.09 4.27 -13.06
C TRP A 114 20.66 5.61 -12.62
N LYS A 115 20.18 6.67 -13.20
CA LYS A 115 20.52 8.04 -12.84
C LYS A 115 19.29 8.94 -13.05
N ASN A 116 18.81 9.56 -11.98
CA ASN A 116 17.68 10.49 -12.01
C ASN A 116 16.44 9.90 -12.72
N ASN A 117 16.02 8.67 -12.36
CA ASN A 117 14.90 7.91 -12.93
C ASN A 117 15.10 7.43 -14.38
N LYS A 118 16.31 7.52 -14.93
CA LYS A 118 16.62 7.10 -16.30
C LYS A 118 17.65 5.97 -16.29
N MET A 119 17.51 5.02 -17.22
CA MET A 119 18.54 4.02 -17.49
C MET A 119 19.86 4.71 -17.82
N HIS A 120 20.93 4.31 -17.15
CA HIS A 120 22.24 4.93 -17.31
C HIS A 120 23.37 3.93 -17.02
N GLY A 121 24.48 4.04 -17.76
CA GLY A 121 25.59 3.10 -17.62
C GLY A 121 25.27 1.71 -18.18
N VAL A 122 25.94 0.68 -17.70
CA VAL A 122 25.79 -0.68 -18.22
C VAL A 122 24.53 -1.34 -17.68
N GLY A 123 23.80 -2.02 -18.57
CA GLY A 123 22.61 -2.78 -18.20
C GLY A 123 22.19 -3.81 -19.25
N VAL A 124 21.14 -4.55 -18.91
CA VAL A 124 20.53 -5.57 -19.77
C VAL A 124 19.03 -5.32 -19.79
N PHE A 125 18.50 -5.10 -20.98
CA PHE A 125 17.06 -5.13 -21.23
C PHE A 125 16.68 -6.51 -21.75
N THR A 126 15.68 -7.13 -21.15
CA THR A 126 15.10 -8.40 -21.60
C THR A 126 13.65 -8.18 -21.94
N TRP A 127 13.25 -8.46 -23.19
CA TRP A 127 11.85 -8.38 -23.63
C TRP A 127 11.06 -9.58 -23.13
N SER A 128 9.74 -9.45 -23.13
CA SER A 128 8.81 -10.52 -22.73
C SER A 128 8.93 -11.80 -23.55
N ASP A 129 9.43 -11.73 -24.80
CA ASP A 129 9.73 -12.89 -25.66
C ASP A 129 11.09 -13.55 -25.35
N GLY A 130 11.80 -13.06 -24.33
CA GLY A 130 13.10 -13.59 -23.90
C GLY A 130 14.31 -13.04 -24.67
N LYS A 131 14.10 -12.23 -25.71
CA LYS A 131 15.23 -11.51 -26.34
C LYS A 131 15.86 -10.55 -25.36
N LEU A 132 17.16 -10.33 -25.49
CA LEU A 132 17.88 -9.43 -24.61
C LEU A 132 18.79 -8.48 -25.41
N LYS A 133 18.95 -7.28 -24.86
CA LYS A 133 19.88 -6.26 -25.34
C LYS A 133 20.77 -5.84 -24.19
N LYS A 134 22.07 -6.10 -24.34
CA LYS A 134 23.09 -5.79 -23.35
C LYS A 134 23.99 -4.69 -23.87
N GLY A 135 24.30 -3.70 -23.06
CA GLY A 135 25.20 -2.60 -23.44
C GLY A 135 25.09 -1.43 -22.50
N SER A 136 25.37 -0.25 -23.02
CA SER A 136 25.37 1.02 -22.28
C SER A 136 24.11 1.82 -22.57
N TRP A 137 23.70 2.60 -21.58
CA TRP A 137 22.59 3.55 -21.67
C TRP A 137 23.07 4.93 -21.21
N ASN A 138 22.57 5.97 -21.84
CA ASN A 138 22.81 7.34 -21.43
C ASN A 138 21.47 8.10 -21.42
N GLU A 139 21.05 8.57 -20.23
CA GLU A 139 19.80 9.32 -20.01
C GLU A 139 18.55 8.65 -20.59
N GLY A 140 18.53 7.30 -20.62
CA GLY A 140 17.43 6.47 -21.11
C GLY A 140 17.64 5.88 -22.51
N ASP A 141 18.55 6.44 -23.29
CA ASP A 141 18.86 6.00 -24.64
C ASP A 141 19.97 4.93 -24.64
N TYR A 142 19.79 3.90 -25.48
CA TYR A 142 20.83 2.90 -25.68
C TYR A 142 21.97 3.49 -26.47
N THR A 143 23.17 3.33 -25.94
CA THR A 143 24.43 3.63 -26.61
C THR A 143 25.25 2.35 -26.68
N GLU A 144 25.85 2.04 -27.81
CA GLU A 144 26.63 0.79 -27.98
C GLU A 144 27.78 0.65 -26.97
#